data_f2d937f2a0d3dc873731f5ed98c9dbe7
#
_entry.id   f2d937f2a0d3dc873731f5ed98c9dbe7
#
_cell.length_a   1.000
_cell.length_b   1.000
_cell.length_c   1.000
_cell.angle_alpha   90.00
_cell.angle_beta   90.00
_cell.angle_gamma   90.00
#
_symmetry.space_group_name_H-M   'P 1'
#
loop_
_entity.id
_entity.type
_entity.pdbx_description
1 polymer ?
#
loop_
_entity_poly.entity_id
_entity_poly.type
_entity_poly.pdbx_seq_one_letter_code
_entity_poly.pdbx_strand_id
1 'polypeptide(L)'
;MNKADMATLSALEKLAELDCLTPHGMQWLSNLRTKLHVDAMPIAGAEVDPHGTSQHAPGAKLDAGKVRPSLIFNDMPRALLAVAEVATFGANKYSDGGWQHVPDALKRYTDAMDRHRLKEYTEGRYDHDSELTHAAHLAWNALARLELLLRDEEAEK
;
A
#
# COMPACT_ATOMS: atom_id res chain seq x y z
N MET A 1 16.13 -20.98 -10.06
CA MET A 1 15.76 -19.92 -11.01
C MET A 1 16.84 -19.85 -12.08
N ASN A 2 16.48 -19.98 -13.37
CA ASN A 2 17.45 -20.03 -14.47
C ASN A 2 17.95 -18.60 -14.81
N LYS A 3 19.28 -18.41 -14.83
CA LYS A 3 19.92 -17.11 -15.12
C LYS A 3 19.54 -16.54 -16.50
N ALA A 4 19.32 -17.42 -17.49
CA ALA A 4 18.93 -17.06 -18.85
C ALA A 4 17.51 -16.47 -18.90
N ASP A 5 16.56 -17.07 -18.19
CA ASP A 5 15.18 -16.60 -18.12
C ASP A 5 15.09 -15.22 -17.44
N MET A 6 15.91 -14.97 -16.41
CA MET A 6 15.98 -13.65 -15.75
C MET A 6 16.57 -12.56 -16.64
N ALA A 7 17.61 -12.87 -17.40
CA ALA A 7 18.17 -11.92 -18.35
C ALA A 7 17.19 -11.56 -19.46
N THR A 8 16.44 -12.56 -19.95
CA THR A 8 15.40 -12.38 -20.96
C THR A 8 14.25 -11.54 -20.44
N LEU A 9 13.80 -11.78 -19.19
CA LEU A 9 12.76 -10.98 -18.53
C LEU A 9 13.18 -9.53 -18.45
N SER A 10 14.39 -9.23 -17.94
CA SER A 10 14.90 -7.87 -17.81
C SER A 10 15.02 -7.15 -19.14
N ALA A 11 15.44 -7.84 -20.21
CA ALA A 11 15.53 -7.27 -21.55
C ALA A 11 14.14 -6.92 -22.14
N LEU A 12 13.16 -7.79 -21.95
CA LEU A 12 11.78 -7.57 -22.42
C LEU A 12 11.10 -6.44 -21.64
N GLU A 13 11.33 -6.35 -20.34
CA GLU A 13 10.80 -5.25 -19.51
C GLU A 13 11.31 -3.90 -19.98
N LYS A 14 12.60 -3.80 -20.27
CA LYS A 14 13.21 -2.59 -20.81
C LYS A 14 12.67 -2.18 -22.19
N LEU A 15 12.37 -3.17 -23.05
CA LEU A 15 11.73 -2.91 -24.35
C LEU A 15 10.27 -2.50 -24.20
N ALA A 16 9.57 -3.02 -23.20
CA ALA A 16 8.20 -2.62 -22.88
C ALA A 16 8.12 -1.18 -22.38
N GLU A 17 9.04 -0.76 -21.49
CA GLU A 17 9.15 0.62 -21.02
C GLU A 17 9.39 1.63 -22.15
N LEU A 18 10.06 1.19 -23.21
CA LEU A 18 10.34 2.02 -24.40
C LEU A 18 9.24 1.95 -25.47
N ASP A 19 8.11 1.31 -25.17
CA ASP A 19 7.01 1.04 -26.12
C ASP A 19 7.46 0.35 -27.44
N CYS A 20 8.50 -0.46 -27.32
CA CYS A 20 9.13 -1.14 -28.46
C CYS A 20 8.70 -2.62 -28.63
N LEU A 21 7.81 -3.13 -27.77
CA LEU A 21 7.33 -4.51 -27.87
C LEU A 21 6.14 -4.63 -28.82
N THR A 22 6.21 -5.63 -29.70
CA THR A 22 5.05 -6.05 -30.49
C THR A 22 4.00 -6.72 -29.57
N PRO A 23 2.73 -6.86 -30.00
CA PRO A 23 1.72 -7.60 -29.25
C PRO A 23 2.14 -9.03 -28.89
N HIS A 24 2.89 -9.70 -29.78
CA HIS A 24 3.46 -11.02 -29.49
C HIS A 24 4.56 -10.97 -28.43
N GLY A 25 5.40 -9.94 -28.44
CA GLY A 25 6.43 -9.72 -27.42
C GLY A 25 5.84 -9.44 -26.05
N MET A 26 4.74 -8.70 -25.98
CA MET A 26 4.00 -8.45 -24.75
C MET A 26 3.39 -9.74 -24.17
N GLN A 27 2.82 -10.59 -25.02
CA GLN A 27 2.29 -11.89 -24.62
C GLN A 27 3.40 -12.80 -24.08
N TRP A 28 4.56 -12.80 -24.72
CA TRP A 28 5.70 -13.59 -24.28
C TRP A 28 6.28 -13.11 -22.94
N LEU A 29 6.38 -11.80 -22.74
CA LEU A 29 6.75 -11.20 -21.46
C LEU A 29 5.80 -11.62 -20.33
N SER A 30 4.49 -11.57 -20.58
CA SER A 30 3.47 -12.02 -19.63
C SER A 30 3.63 -13.51 -19.26
N ASN A 31 3.82 -14.35 -20.24
CA ASN A 31 4.04 -15.79 -20.03
C ASN A 31 5.34 -16.08 -19.24
N LEU A 32 6.39 -15.30 -19.50
CA LEU A 32 7.68 -15.47 -18.82
C LEU A 32 7.59 -15.03 -17.35
N ARG A 33 6.87 -13.94 -17.06
CA ARG A 33 6.58 -13.48 -15.69
C ARG A 33 5.81 -14.56 -14.91
N THR A 34 4.78 -15.14 -15.49
CA THR A 34 4.00 -16.23 -14.91
C THR A 34 4.89 -17.44 -14.62
N LYS A 35 5.73 -17.84 -15.57
CA LYS A 35 6.68 -18.97 -15.42
C LYS A 35 7.69 -18.74 -14.28
N LEU A 36 8.12 -17.51 -14.09
CA LEU A 36 9.13 -17.16 -13.07
C LEU A 36 8.50 -16.82 -11.70
N HIS A 37 7.17 -16.84 -11.58
CA HIS A 37 6.43 -16.39 -10.39
C HIS A 37 6.84 -14.94 -9.97
N VAL A 38 7.21 -14.14 -10.95
CA VAL A 38 7.45 -12.72 -10.75
C VAL A 38 6.11 -12.03 -10.87
N ASP A 39 5.55 -11.56 -9.76
CA ASP A 39 4.34 -10.76 -9.79
C ASP A 39 4.57 -9.59 -10.75
N ALA A 40 3.67 -9.48 -11.72
CA ALA A 40 3.76 -8.43 -12.72
C ALA A 40 3.62 -7.07 -12.02
N MET A 41 4.73 -6.36 -11.85
CA MET A 41 4.63 -4.89 -11.79
C MET A 41 3.91 -4.47 -13.07
N PRO A 42 2.84 -3.67 -12.98
CA PRO A 42 2.14 -3.23 -14.18
C PRO A 42 3.14 -2.55 -15.11
N ILE A 43 3.19 -3.00 -16.37
CA ILE A 43 3.95 -2.30 -17.42
C ILE A 43 3.30 -0.93 -17.51
N ALA A 44 4.06 0.12 -17.20
CA ALA A 44 3.56 1.47 -17.30
C ALA A 44 3.07 1.70 -18.75
N GLY A 45 1.75 1.80 -18.94
CA GLY A 45 1.16 2.19 -20.22
C GLY A 45 -0.01 1.37 -20.77
N ALA A 46 -0.13 0.07 -20.50
CA ALA A 46 -1.25 -0.71 -21.06
C ALA A 46 -2.25 -1.12 -19.97
N GLU A 47 -3.36 -0.39 -19.87
CA GLU A 47 -4.50 -0.83 -19.10
C GLU A 47 -5.21 -1.99 -19.80
N VAL A 48 -5.43 -3.11 -19.11
CA VAL A 48 -6.09 -4.29 -19.67
C VAL A 48 -7.21 -4.77 -18.76
N ASP A 49 -8.20 -5.40 -19.37
CA ASP A 49 -9.25 -6.11 -18.65
C ASP A 49 -8.72 -7.47 -18.16
N PRO A 50 -8.86 -7.85 -16.88
CA PRO A 50 -8.34 -9.09 -16.33
C PRO A 50 -9.01 -10.35 -16.92
N HIS A 51 -10.18 -10.22 -17.54
CA HIS A 51 -10.90 -11.30 -18.23
C HIS A 51 -10.62 -11.33 -19.73
N GLY A 52 -9.75 -10.44 -20.25
CA GLY A 52 -9.41 -10.38 -21.66
C GLY A 52 -10.48 -9.73 -22.55
N THR A 53 -11.46 -9.05 -21.96
CA THR A 53 -12.48 -8.33 -22.70
C THR A 53 -11.86 -7.16 -23.43
N SER A 54 -12.19 -6.99 -24.73
CA SER A 54 -11.73 -5.83 -25.51
C SER A 54 -12.22 -4.54 -24.87
N GLN A 55 -11.38 -3.52 -24.78
CA GLN A 55 -11.70 -2.26 -24.08
C GLN A 55 -12.94 -1.54 -24.61
N HIS A 56 -13.36 -1.82 -25.85
CA HIS A 56 -14.56 -1.23 -26.47
C HIS A 56 -15.78 -2.15 -26.40
N ALA A 57 -15.65 -3.36 -25.87
CA ALA A 57 -16.78 -4.27 -25.70
C ALA A 57 -17.60 -3.90 -24.45
N PRO A 58 -18.92 -4.10 -24.46
CA PRO A 58 -19.76 -3.92 -23.29
C PRO A 58 -19.26 -4.78 -22.12
N GLY A 59 -19.13 -4.18 -20.94
CA GLY A 59 -18.65 -4.88 -19.74
C GLY A 59 -17.15 -4.88 -19.55
N ALA A 60 -16.35 -4.32 -20.46
CA ALA A 60 -14.91 -4.17 -20.30
C ALA A 60 -14.57 -3.25 -19.13
N LYS A 61 -13.56 -3.63 -18.33
CA LYS A 61 -13.01 -2.82 -17.25
C LYS A 61 -11.50 -3.03 -17.16
N LEU A 62 -10.75 -1.99 -17.47
CA LEU A 62 -9.30 -2.03 -17.55
C LEU A 62 -8.68 -1.84 -16.14
N ASP A 63 -8.77 -2.85 -15.29
CA ASP A 63 -8.28 -2.80 -13.91
C ASP A 63 -7.30 -3.92 -13.53
N ALA A 64 -6.81 -4.67 -14.51
CA ALA A 64 -5.75 -5.63 -14.27
C ALA A 64 -4.51 -4.95 -13.68
N GLY A 65 -4.01 -5.49 -12.57
CA GLY A 65 -2.84 -4.95 -11.88
C GLY A 65 -3.07 -3.67 -11.07
N LYS A 66 -4.27 -3.08 -11.07
CA LYS A 66 -4.59 -1.93 -10.21
C LYS A 66 -4.65 -2.33 -8.73
N VAL A 67 -4.33 -1.36 -7.87
CA VAL A 67 -4.43 -1.54 -6.42
C VAL A 67 -5.84 -1.96 -6.02
N ARG A 68 -5.94 -2.94 -5.13
CA ARG A 68 -7.20 -3.53 -4.65
C ARG A 68 -7.47 -3.14 -3.20
N PRO A 69 -8.07 -1.97 -2.93
CA PRO A 69 -8.35 -1.52 -1.56
C PRO A 69 -9.24 -2.50 -0.77
N SER A 70 -10.05 -3.30 -1.48
CA SER A 70 -10.90 -4.34 -0.89
C SER A 70 -10.14 -5.35 -0.03
N LEU A 71 -8.86 -5.63 -0.36
CA LEU A 71 -8.00 -6.51 0.44
C LEU A 71 -7.75 -6.00 1.87
N ILE A 72 -7.90 -4.70 2.08
CA ILE A 72 -7.81 -4.09 3.41
C ILE A 72 -9.20 -3.90 4.00
N PHE A 73 -10.12 -3.26 3.25
CA PHE A 73 -11.43 -2.91 3.77
C PHE A 73 -12.31 -4.11 4.08
N ASN A 74 -12.29 -5.15 3.24
CA ASN A 74 -13.14 -6.33 3.43
C ASN A 74 -12.51 -7.35 4.37
N ASP A 75 -11.17 -7.48 4.34
CA ASP A 75 -10.48 -8.52 5.10
C ASP A 75 -10.14 -8.09 6.53
N MET A 76 -10.03 -6.76 6.77
CA MET A 76 -9.62 -6.20 8.08
C MET A 76 -10.59 -5.13 8.63
N PRO A 77 -11.93 -5.24 8.50
CA PRO A 77 -12.85 -4.16 8.86
C PRO A 77 -12.79 -3.80 10.34
N ARG A 78 -12.62 -4.80 11.23
CA ARG A 78 -12.53 -4.56 12.67
C ARG A 78 -11.24 -3.86 13.07
N ALA A 79 -10.12 -4.17 12.41
CA ALA A 79 -8.85 -3.49 12.65
C ALA A 79 -8.95 -2.02 12.21
N LEU A 80 -9.55 -1.75 11.05
CA LEU A 80 -9.75 -0.39 10.56
C LEU A 80 -10.66 0.42 11.50
N LEU A 81 -11.73 -0.17 12.04
CA LEU A 81 -12.59 0.49 13.03
C LEU A 81 -11.81 0.82 14.31
N ALA A 82 -10.99 -0.11 14.83
CA ALA A 82 -10.16 0.13 16.01
C ALA A 82 -9.14 1.27 15.77
N VAL A 83 -8.56 1.37 14.59
CA VAL A 83 -7.69 2.49 14.22
C VAL A 83 -8.48 3.81 14.15
N ALA A 84 -9.70 3.78 13.61
CA ALA A 84 -10.57 4.94 13.56
C ALA A 84 -11.01 5.42 14.96
N GLU A 85 -11.20 4.50 15.92
CA GLU A 85 -11.46 4.84 17.33
C GLU A 85 -10.29 5.62 17.93
N VAL A 86 -9.04 5.21 17.69
CA VAL A 86 -7.84 5.95 18.12
C VAL A 86 -7.78 7.34 17.47
N ALA A 87 -8.07 7.44 16.17
CA ALA A 87 -8.14 8.72 15.48
C ALA A 87 -9.18 9.66 16.10
N THR A 88 -10.37 9.12 16.40
CA THR A 88 -11.48 9.86 17.06
C THR A 88 -11.09 10.30 18.46
N PHE A 89 -10.47 9.42 19.26
CA PHE A 89 -9.95 9.77 20.58
C PHE A 89 -8.94 10.94 20.49
N GLY A 90 -8.01 10.87 19.54
CA GLY A 90 -7.03 11.93 19.30
C GLY A 90 -7.67 13.26 18.88
N ALA A 91 -8.65 13.22 17.97
CA ALA A 91 -9.40 14.39 17.53
C ALA A 91 -10.14 15.06 18.68
N ASN A 92 -10.82 14.29 19.54
CA ASN A 92 -11.52 14.78 20.72
C ASN A 92 -10.56 15.34 21.78
N LYS A 93 -9.38 14.74 21.95
CA LYS A 93 -8.36 15.17 22.93
C LYS A 93 -7.62 16.44 22.51
N TYR A 94 -7.43 16.65 21.22
CA TYR A 94 -6.65 17.77 20.66
C TYR A 94 -7.48 18.60 19.69
N SER A 95 -7.59 18.20 18.42
CA SER A 95 -8.42 18.82 17.39
C SER A 95 -8.51 17.93 16.14
N ASP A 96 -9.58 18.10 15.36
CA ASP A 96 -9.70 17.47 14.05
C ASP A 96 -8.55 17.90 13.14
N GLY A 97 -7.87 16.91 12.53
CA GLY A 97 -6.76 17.17 11.62
C GLY A 97 -5.48 17.72 12.28
N GLY A 98 -5.47 17.99 13.59
CA GLY A 98 -4.34 18.55 14.32
C GLY A 98 -3.06 17.73 14.24
N TRP A 99 -3.18 16.42 14.05
CA TRP A 99 -2.06 15.52 13.88
C TRP A 99 -1.12 15.88 12.72
N GLN A 100 -1.63 16.56 11.70
CA GLN A 100 -0.88 16.97 10.50
C GLN A 100 0.10 18.14 10.78
N HIS A 101 -0.11 18.86 11.87
CA HIS A 101 0.64 20.07 12.23
C HIS A 101 1.57 19.87 13.43
N VAL A 102 1.79 18.63 13.84
CA VAL A 102 2.68 18.31 14.97
C VAL A 102 4.13 18.62 14.58
N PRO A 103 4.85 19.50 15.31
CA PRO A 103 6.28 19.70 15.07
C PRO A 103 7.06 18.37 15.23
N ASP A 104 8.05 18.15 14.39
CA ASP A 104 8.87 16.92 14.37
C ASP A 104 8.01 15.64 14.28
N ALA A 105 6.92 15.69 13.51
CA ALA A 105 5.87 14.69 13.48
C ALA A 105 6.40 13.27 13.22
N LEU A 106 7.29 13.09 12.23
CA LEU A 106 7.85 11.77 11.89
C LEU A 106 8.54 11.11 13.09
N LYS A 107 9.37 11.87 13.82
CA LYS A 107 10.04 11.38 15.02
C LYS A 107 9.04 11.08 16.12
N ARG A 108 8.13 12.01 16.39
CA ARG A 108 7.15 11.89 17.50
C ARG A 108 6.18 10.75 17.30
N TYR A 109 5.73 10.48 16.07
CA TYR A 109 4.88 9.32 15.75
C TYR A 109 5.67 8.01 15.80
N THR A 110 6.95 8.01 15.41
CA THR A 110 7.81 6.84 15.61
C THR A 110 7.96 6.51 17.11
N ASP A 111 8.29 7.51 17.92
CA ASP A 111 8.41 7.33 19.38
C ASP A 111 7.08 6.88 20.04
N ALA A 112 5.94 7.37 19.55
CA ALA A 112 4.62 6.98 20.03
C ALA A 112 4.29 5.52 19.65
N MET A 113 4.56 5.15 18.41
CA MET A 113 4.41 3.79 17.91
C MET A 113 5.21 2.79 18.76
N ASP A 114 6.49 3.10 19.00
CA ASP A 114 7.38 2.23 19.80
C ASP A 114 6.96 2.17 21.27
N ARG A 115 6.49 3.29 21.86
CA ARG A 115 5.94 3.27 23.23
C ARG A 115 4.74 2.34 23.34
N HIS A 116 3.78 2.40 22.43
CA HIS A 116 2.61 1.52 22.48
C HIS A 116 3.00 0.05 22.26
N ARG A 117 3.99 -0.22 21.39
CA ARG A 117 4.53 -1.56 21.23
C ARG A 117 5.13 -2.11 22.52
N LEU A 118 5.94 -1.31 23.23
CA LEU A 118 6.54 -1.72 24.51
C LEU A 118 5.50 -1.87 25.61
N LYS A 119 4.56 -0.93 25.71
CA LYS A 119 3.49 -0.94 26.72
C LYS A 119 2.57 -2.16 26.59
N GLU A 120 2.31 -2.66 25.40
CA GLU A 120 1.55 -3.89 25.21
C GLU A 120 2.17 -5.09 25.95
N TYR A 121 3.50 -5.14 26.04
CA TYR A 121 4.22 -6.19 26.78
C TYR A 121 4.34 -5.91 28.28
N THR A 122 4.40 -4.65 28.70
CA THR A 122 4.67 -4.28 30.10
C THR A 122 3.42 -3.92 30.90
N GLU A 123 2.40 -3.38 30.24
CA GLU A 123 1.17 -2.88 30.88
C GLU A 123 -0.07 -3.68 30.45
N GLY A 124 0.06 -4.54 29.42
CA GLY A 124 -1.03 -5.37 28.91
C GLY A 124 -1.65 -4.79 27.63
N ARG A 125 -2.80 -5.33 27.25
CA ARG A 125 -3.40 -5.09 25.93
C ARG A 125 -3.92 -3.67 25.71
N TYR A 126 -4.38 -3.00 26.77
CA TYR A 126 -5.14 -1.76 26.67
C TYR A 126 -4.35 -0.57 27.24
N ASP A 127 -4.42 0.56 26.56
CA ASP A 127 -3.90 1.83 27.04
C ASP A 127 -4.82 2.38 28.14
N HIS A 128 -4.25 2.79 29.28
CA HIS A 128 -5.00 3.25 30.45
C HIS A 128 -5.72 4.59 30.26
N ASP A 129 -5.25 5.44 29.33
CA ASP A 129 -5.82 6.77 29.09
C ASP A 129 -7.03 6.70 28.14
N SER A 130 -6.93 5.88 27.10
CA SER A 130 -7.95 5.77 26.06
C SER A 130 -8.87 4.56 26.19
N GLU A 131 -8.49 3.56 27.00
CA GLU A 131 -9.12 2.23 27.06
C GLU A 131 -9.11 1.46 25.71
N LEU A 132 -8.37 1.98 24.71
CA LEU A 132 -8.19 1.34 23.41
C LEU A 132 -6.95 0.45 23.40
N THR A 133 -6.87 -0.49 22.46
CA THR A 133 -5.73 -1.40 22.39
C THR A 133 -4.44 -0.68 21.98
N HIS A 134 -3.33 -1.05 22.61
CA HIS A 134 -2.01 -0.56 22.19
C HIS A 134 -1.71 -0.89 20.72
N ALA A 135 -2.17 -2.04 20.21
CA ALA A 135 -2.05 -2.42 18.81
C ALA A 135 -2.75 -1.42 17.86
N ALA A 136 -3.94 -0.91 18.23
CA ALA A 136 -4.64 0.10 17.44
C ALA A 136 -3.90 1.44 17.44
N HIS A 137 -3.38 1.87 18.62
CA HIS A 137 -2.53 3.06 18.71
C HIS A 137 -1.25 2.94 17.87
N LEU A 138 -0.59 1.78 17.90
CA LEU A 138 0.58 1.49 17.08
C LEU A 138 0.25 1.64 15.59
N ALA A 139 -0.83 1.00 15.14
CA ALA A 139 -1.27 1.05 13.75
C ALA A 139 -1.64 2.47 13.30
N TRP A 140 -2.34 3.25 14.14
CA TRP A 140 -2.66 4.65 13.84
C TRP A 140 -1.40 5.50 13.69
N ASN A 141 -0.44 5.39 14.61
CA ASN A 141 0.82 6.13 14.53
C ASN A 141 1.65 5.75 13.29
N ALA A 142 1.64 4.47 12.90
CA ALA A 142 2.29 3.99 11.68
C ALA A 142 1.66 4.59 10.42
N LEU A 143 0.31 4.64 10.36
CA LEU A 143 -0.42 5.26 9.25
C LEU A 143 -0.19 6.77 9.18
N ALA A 144 -0.24 7.48 10.31
CA ALA A 144 0.04 8.91 10.35
C ALA A 144 1.46 9.23 9.85
N ARG A 145 2.44 8.43 10.28
CA ARG A 145 3.83 8.53 9.82
C ARG A 145 3.96 8.26 8.32
N LEU A 146 3.32 7.22 7.81
CA LEU A 146 3.33 6.87 6.38
C LEU A 146 2.72 7.99 5.53
N GLU A 147 1.57 8.51 5.94
CA GLU A 147 0.88 9.60 5.23
C GLU A 147 1.76 10.86 5.14
N LEU A 148 2.47 11.22 6.21
CA LEU A 148 3.38 12.36 6.20
C LEU A 148 4.56 12.16 5.23
N LEU A 149 5.14 10.96 5.19
CA LEU A 149 6.22 10.64 4.24
C LEU A 149 5.75 10.75 2.79
N LEU A 150 4.54 10.26 2.48
CA LEU A 150 3.98 10.33 1.12
C LEU A 150 3.70 11.77 0.68
N ARG A 151 3.27 12.64 1.62
CA ARG A 151 3.06 14.08 1.34
C ARG A 151 4.37 14.82 1.08
N ASP A 152 5.42 14.49 1.82
CA ASP A 152 6.75 15.08 1.60
C ASP A 152 7.28 14.70 0.21
N GLU A 153 7.12 13.43 -0.21
CA GLU A 153 7.51 12.99 -1.56
C GLU A 153 6.72 13.68 -2.69
N GLU A 154 5.45 14.04 -2.44
CA GLU A 154 4.63 14.78 -3.42
C GLU A 154 5.04 16.26 -3.52
N ALA A 155 5.48 16.86 -2.42
CA ALA A 155 5.92 18.26 -2.37
C ALA A 155 7.29 18.48 -3.06
N GLU A 156 8.09 17.43 -3.22
CA GLU A 156 9.40 17.46 -3.89
C GLU A 156 9.33 17.27 -5.42
N LYS A 157 8.16 16.93 -5.98
CA LYS A 157 7.92 16.72 -7.44
C LYS A 157 7.40 17.98 -8.12
#